data_b78245e17fac2d874d6a5d8742b9880c
#
_entry.id   b78245e17fac2d874d6a5d8742b9880c
#
_cell.length_a   1.000
_cell.length_b   1.000
_cell.length_c   1.000
_cell.angle_alpha   90.00
_cell.angle_beta   90.00
_cell.angle_gamma   90.00
#
_symmetry.space_group_name_H-M   'P 1'
#
loop_
_entity.id
_entity.type
_entity.pdbx_description
1 polymer ?
#
loop_
_entity_poly.entity_id
_entity_poly.type
_entity_poly.pdbx_seq_one_letter_code
_entity_poly.pdbx_strand_id
1 'polypeptide(L)'
;PSKRKAGGALLGDRIRMNSIDNSRVYMRSLATRQSNLALSRYVGDSIQICQAANFDLIILETSGIGQSDTEITEFADLSLYVMTAEYGAATQLEKIDMLDFADIVAINKFDKRGSLDALRDVSKQWRRNHNAFSVAEDEIPVYGTIASQFNDPGMNRLYREIMIAISEKTDAPLKPHTAAEEEESEKQWIIPPEKVRYLAEIVETNESVDRQVRQQAQLARRMNQLRGTIETLRANVGKTRLDIVEPTETGDTVK
;
A
#
# COMPACT_ATOMS: atom_id res chain seq x y z
N PRO A 1 1.48 -6.00 1.27
CA PRO A 1 1.70 -6.26 2.70
C PRO A 1 0.39 -6.18 3.47
N SER A 2 0.12 -7.18 4.32
CA SER A 2 -1.10 -7.21 5.12
C SER A 2 -0.78 -6.86 6.57
N LYS A 3 -1.55 -5.94 7.14
CA LYS A 3 -1.47 -5.69 8.58
C LYS A 3 -2.07 -6.89 9.34
N ARG A 4 -1.47 -7.26 10.48
CA ARG A 4 -1.94 -8.35 11.36
C ARG A 4 -3.44 -8.26 11.70
N LYS A 5 -3.99 -7.03 11.85
CA LYS A 5 -5.42 -6.79 12.09
C LYS A 5 -6.33 -7.08 10.88
N ALA A 6 -5.82 -7.01 9.66
CA ALA A 6 -6.63 -7.18 8.46
C ALA A 6 -6.79 -8.65 8.05
N GLY A 7 -5.98 -9.56 8.60
CA GLY A 7 -6.07 -11.01 8.33
C GLY A 7 -5.82 -11.44 6.89
N GLY A 8 -5.50 -10.51 5.99
CA GLY A 8 -5.33 -10.76 4.57
C GLY A 8 -4.51 -9.69 3.86
N ALA A 9 -4.23 -9.91 2.59
CA ALA A 9 -3.49 -9.01 1.73
C ALA A 9 -4.32 -7.78 1.35
N LEU A 10 -3.66 -6.63 1.24
CA LEU A 10 -4.30 -5.41 0.76
C LEU A 10 -4.57 -5.55 -0.76
N LEU A 11 -5.82 -5.37 -1.16
CA LEU A 11 -6.24 -5.47 -2.56
C LEU A 11 -6.22 -4.14 -3.31
N GLY A 12 -5.97 -3.03 -2.61
CA GLY A 12 -6.07 -1.68 -3.17
C GLY A 12 -5.14 -1.44 -4.36
N ASP A 13 -3.94 -1.98 -4.33
CA ASP A 13 -2.96 -1.82 -5.41
C ASP A 13 -3.37 -2.61 -6.64
N ARG A 14 -3.90 -3.82 -6.46
CA ARG A 14 -4.41 -4.62 -7.58
C ARG A 14 -5.55 -3.94 -8.34
N ILE A 15 -6.47 -3.28 -7.64
CA ILE A 15 -7.61 -2.57 -8.25
C ILE A 15 -7.13 -1.39 -9.09
N ARG A 16 -5.99 -0.79 -8.74
CA ARG A 16 -5.41 0.36 -9.45
C ARG A 16 -4.53 -0.03 -10.63
N MET A 17 -4.18 -1.29 -10.75
CA MET A 17 -3.27 -1.78 -11.78
C MET A 17 -4.05 -2.06 -13.06
N ASN A 18 -4.00 -1.15 -14.03
CA ASN A 18 -4.75 -1.27 -15.31
C ASN A 18 -4.32 -2.48 -16.14
N SER A 19 -3.06 -2.92 -16.01
CA SER A 19 -2.51 -4.04 -16.76
C SER A 19 -2.84 -5.42 -16.18
N ILE A 20 -3.51 -5.50 -15.01
CA ILE A 20 -3.76 -6.78 -14.33
C ILE A 20 -4.70 -7.71 -15.11
N ASP A 21 -5.54 -7.17 -15.99
CA ASP A 21 -6.45 -7.94 -16.82
C ASP A 21 -5.77 -8.58 -18.04
N ASN A 22 -4.49 -8.29 -18.27
CA ASN A 22 -3.71 -8.92 -19.33
C ASN A 22 -3.29 -10.33 -18.90
N SER A 23 -3.50 -11.32 -19.76
CA SER A 23 -3.15 -12.73 -19.50
C SER A 23 -1.66 -12.98 -19.22
N ARG A 24 -0.78 -12.05 -19.62
CA ARG A 24 0.68 -12.08 -19.37
C ARG A 24 1.07 -11.41 -18.06
N VAL A 25 0.12 -10.86 -17.32
CA VAL A 25 0.39 -10.15 -16.06
C VAL A 25 -0.25 -10.91 -14.90
N TYR A 26 0.55 -11.17 -13.88
CA TYR A 26 0.09 -11.81 -12.66
C TYR A 26 0.51 -10.97 -11.45
N MET A 27 -0.38 -10.79 -10.50
CA MET A 27 -0.09 -10.10 -9.24
C MET A 27 -0.57 -10.95 -8.05
N ARG A 28 0.31 -11.15 -7.10
CA ARG A 28 0.02 -11.82 -5.84
C ARG A 28 0.49 -11.01 -4.66
N SER A 29 -0.39 -10.74 -3.72
CA SER A 29 -0.02 -10.15 -2.44
C SER A 29 0.20 -11.27 -1.41
N LEU A 30 1.38 -11.28 -0.81
CA LEU A 30 1.77 -12.23 0.22
C LEU A 30 1.65 -11.58 1.60
N ALA A 31 1.04 -12.29 2.55
CA ALA A 31 0.90 -11.80 3.91
C ALA A 31 2.18 -12.05 4.72
N THR A 32 2.74 -10.99 5.29
CA THR A 32 3.75 -11.09 6.34
C THR A 32 3.05 -11.26 7.68
N ARG A 33 3.06 -12.46 8.23
CA ARG A 33 2.38 -12.75 9.52
C ARG A 33 3.23 -12.43 10.75
N GLN A 34 4.51 -12.16 10.55
CA GLN A 34 5.45 -11.76 11.61
C GLN A 34 5.71 -10.27 11.53
N SER A 35 5.73 -9.61 12.69
CA SER A 35 5.80 -8.15 12.78
C SER A 35 7.14 -7.53 12.40
N ASN A 36 8.18 -8.34 12.24
CA ASN A 36 9.57 -7.88 12.06
C ASN A 36 10.20 -8.31 10.74
N LEU A 37 9.43 -8.94 9.83
CA LEU A 37 9.94 -9.36 8.53
C LEU A 37 9.27 -8.55 7.42
N ALA A 38 10.07 -7.98 6.53
CA ALA A 38 9.59 -7.28 5.33
C ALA A 38 8.97 -8.24 4.33
N LEU A 39 9.53 -9.43 4.25
CA LEU A 39 9.16 -10.44 3.29
C LEU A 39 8.38 -11.59 3.93
N SER A 40 7.50 -12.20 3.15
CA SER A 40 6.86 -13.45 3.54
C SER A 40 7.85 -14.60 3.39
N ARG A 41 7.83 -15.57 4.32
CA ARG A 41 8.64 -16.81 4.22
C ARG A 41 8.42 -17.61 2.92
N TYR A 42 7.35 -17.33 2.20
CA TYR A 42 7.01 -17.99 0.93
C TYR A 42 7.46 -17.21 -0.31
N VAL A 43 8.28 -16.18 -0.15
CA VAL A 43 8.75 -15.35 -1.27
C VAL A 43 9.57 -16.20 -2.24
N GLY A 44 10.55 -16.95 -1.74
CA GLY A 44 11.38 -17.82 -2.58
C GLY A 44 10.57 -18.82 -3.39
N ASP A 45 9.63 -19.54 -2.74
CA ASP A 45 8.73 -20.49 -3.42
C ASP A 45 7.88 -19.78 -4.50
N SER A 46 7.40 -18.58 -4.20
CA SER A 46 6.59 -17.79 -5.14
C SER A 46 7.38 -17.34 -6.36
N ILE A 47 8.64 -16.94 -6.18
CA ILE A 47 9.56 -16.59 -7.27
C ILE A 47 9.80 -17.81 -8.15
N GLN A 48 10.11 -18.97 -7.57
CA GLN A 48 10.31 -20.21 -8.31
C GLN A 48 9.08 -20.61 -9.14
N ILE A 49 7.88 -20.44 -8.59
CA ILE A 49 6.64 -20.70 -9.33
C ILE A 49 6.50 -19.73 -10.53
N CYS A 50 6.80 -18.45 -10.35
CA CYS A 50 6.75 -17.48 -11.43
C CYS A 50 7.80 -17.79 -12.52
N GLN A 51 9.01 -18.19 -12.13
CA GLN A 51 10.05 -18.63 -13.04
C GLN A 51 9.63 -19.89 -13.82
N ALA A 52 9.06 -20.88 -13.15
CA ALA A 52 8.53 -22.09 -13.79
C ALA A 52 7.35 -21.80 -14.73
N ALA A 53 6.61 -20.73 -14.50
CA ALA A 53 5.55 -20.24 -15.37
C ALA A 53 6.05 -19.35 -16.52
N ASN A 54 7.37 -19.21 -16.70
CA ASN A 54 8.05 -18.43 -17.74
C ASN A 54 7.65 -16.95 -17.76
N PHE A 55 7.57 -16.31 -16.60
CA PHE A 55 7.50 -14.85 -16.54
C PHE A 55 8.87 -14.25 -16.83
N ASP A 56 8.91 -13.30 -17.75
CA ASP A 56 10.14 -12.63 -18.20
C ASP A 56 10.69 -11.66 -17.14
N LEU A 57 9.80 -11.06 -16.32
CA LEU A 57 10.14 -10.11 -15.28
C LEU A 57 9.31 -10.38 -14.04
N ILE A 58 9.98 -10.44 -12.88
CA ILE A 58 9.35 -10.60 -11.57
C ILE A 58 9.68 -9.37 -10.73
N ILE A 59 8.65 -8.63 -10.34
CA ILE A 59 8.79 -7.46 -9.46
C ILE A 59 8.42 -7.89 -8.04
N LEU A 60 9.40 -7.87 -7.14
CA LEU A 60 9.21 -8.14 -5.74
C LEU A 60 9.08 -6.83 -4.97
N GLU A 61 7.92 -6.58 -4.37
CA GLU A 61 7.65 -5.37 -3.59
C GLU A 61 7.62 -5.68 -2.09
N THR A 62 8.37 -4.90 -1.32
CA THR A 62 8.28 -4.94 0.15
C THR A 62 7.27 -3.92 0.68
N SER A 63 6.74 -4.19 1.85
CA SER A 63 6.07 -3.14 2.62
C SER A 63 7.12 -2.16 3.12
N GLY A 64 6.93 -0.87 2.95
CA GLY A 64 7.83 0.15 3.48
C GLY A 64 7.95 0.07 5.01
N ILE A 65 8.68 -0.93 5.49
CA ILE A 65 8.92 -1.18 6.91
C ILE A 65 10.36 -0.78 7.21
N GLY A 66 10.52 0.42 7.70
CA GLY A 66 11.76 0.81 8.35
C GLY A 66 12.99 0.91 7.46
N GLN A 67 14.10 1.15 8.11
CA GLN A 67 15.36 1.55 7.50
C GLN A 67 16.32 0.38 7.27
N SER A 68 15.99 -0.85 7.73
CA SER A 68 16.92 -1.98 7.83
C SER A 68 16.49 -3.26 7.10
N ASP A 69 15.68 -3.14 6.06
CA ASP A 69 15.07 -4.30 5.39
C ASP A 69 15.82 -4.66 4.10
N THR A 70 17.04 -5.16 4.27
CA THR A 70 17.92 -5.55 3.16
C THR A 70 17.69 -6.97 2.63
N GLU A 71 16.85 -7.77 3.29
CA GLU A 71 16.54 -9.14 2.88
C GLU A 71 16.07 -9.28 1.42
N ILE A 72 15.45 -8.23 0.86
CA ILE A 72 14.98 -8.24 -0.53
C ILE A 72 16.12 -8.41 -1.53
N THR A 73 17.31 -7.91 -1.21
CA THR A 73 18.48 -7.96 -2.10
C THR A 73 18.98 -9.39 -2.32
N GLU A 74 18.66 -10.32 -1.41
CA GLU A 74 19.00 -11.74 -1.56
C GLU A 74 18.13 -12.45 -2.62
N PHE A 75 16.99 -11.86 -2.98
CA PHE A 75 16.01 -12.43 -3.90
C PHE A 75 15.92 -11.71 -5.25
N ALA A 76 16.65 -10.61 -5.42
CA ALA A 76 16.52 -9.75 -6.59
C ALA A 76 17.86 -9.56 -7.31
N ASP A 77 17.85 -9.60 -8.64
CA ASP A 77 19.01 -9.31 -9.49
C ASP A 77 19.31 -7.79 -9.52
N LEU A 78 18.26 -6.97 -9.39
CA LEU A 78 18.34 -5.51 -9.36
C LEU A 78 17.49 -4.96 -8.22
N SER A 79 18.05 -4.06 -7.42
CA SER A 79 17.36 -3.40 -6.32
C SER A 79 17.03 -1.95 -6.64
N LEU A 80 15.73 -1.61 -6.54
CA LEU A 80 15.23 -0.24 -6.67
C LEU A 80 14.70 0.24 -5.31
N TYR A 81 15.29 1.29 -4.77
CA TYR A 81 14.79 1.94 -3.58
C TYR A 81 13.94 3.16 -3.94
N VAL A 82 12.69 3.17 -3.48
CA VAL A 82 11.76 4.28 -3.72
C VAL A 82 11.53 5.05 -2.42
N MET A 83 11.85 6.32 -2.43
CA MET A 83 11.66 7.22 -1.30
C MET A 83 10.97 8.52 -1.71
N THR A 84 10.69 9.38 -0.76
CA THR A 84 10.19 10.75 -0.99
C THR A 84 11.14 11.76 -0.36
N ALA A 85 11.02 13.04 -0.70
CA ALA A 85 11.82 14.10 -0.10
C ALA A 85 11.62 14.27 1.42
N GLU A 86 10.61 13.60 1.99
CA GLU A 86 10.22 13.71 3.41
C GLU A 86 10.94 12.70 4.30
N TYR A 87 12.22 12.43 4.06
CA TYR A 87 13.01 11.47 4.86
C TYR A 87 13.64 12.08 6.12
N GLY A 88 13.46 13.37 6.37
CA GLY A 88 14.03 14.09 7.52
C GLY A 88 15.27 14.90 7.18
N ALA A 89 16.15 15.13 8.15
CA ALA A 89 17.40 15.84 7.94
C ALA A 89 18.39 15.01 7.11
N ALA A 90 19.27 15.66 6.32
CA ALA A 90 20.29 15.01 5.48
C ALA A 90 21.15 13.98 6.25
N THR A 91 21.42 14.23 7.54
CA THR A 91 22.13 13.31 8.42
C THR A 91 21.38 12.01 8.73
N GLN A 92 20.08 11.95 8.45
CA GLN A 92 19.31 10.71 8.61
C GLN A 92 19.51 9.73 7.44
N LEU A 93 20.02 10.21 6.30
CA LEU A 93 20.33 9.36 5.14
C LEU A 93 21.36 8.26 5.48
N GLU A 94 22.30 8.56 6.36
CA GLU A 94 23.30 7.59 6.83
C GLU A 94 22.70 6.40 7.59
N LYS A 95 21.44 6.52 8.04
CA LYS A 95 20.71 5.46 8.77
C LYS A 95 19.80 4.64 7.87
N ILE A 96 19.78 4.92 6.57
CA ILE A 96 18.98 4.21 5.59
C ILE A 96 19.84 3.14 4.94
N ASP A 97 19.89 1.97 5.56
CA ASP A 97 20.71 0.83 5.11
C ASP A 97 20.45 0.47 3.64
N MET A 98 19.21 0.67 3.16
CA MET A 98 18.88 0.40 1.75
C MET A 98 19.64 1.27 0.75
N LEU A 99 20.15 2.44 1.12
CA LEU A 99 20.97 3.26 0.22
C LEU A 99 22.36 2.64 -0.04
N ASP A 100 22.81 1.71 0.81
CA ASP A 100 24.08 0.98 0.62
C ASP A 100 23.92 -0.16 -0.39
N PHE A 101 22.70 -0.68 -0.56
CA PHE A 101 22.41 -1.86 -1.36
C PHE A 101 21.59 -1.56 -2.61
N ALA A 102 21.02 -0.34 -2.71
CA ALA A 102 20.19 0.01 -3.86
C ALA A 102 21.05 0.30 -5.10
N ASP A 103 20.79 -0.45 -6.17
CA ASP A 103 21.39 -0.18 -7.47
C ASP A 103 20.85 1.12 -8.07
N ILE A 104 19.56 1.36 -7.90
CA ILE A 104 18.84 2.54 -8.39
C ILE A 104 18.00 3.13 -7.26
N VAL A 105 17.95 4.46 -7.19
CA VAL A 105 17.11 5.19 -6.23
C VAL A 105 16.13 6.09 -6.97
N ALA A 106 14.86 6.03 -6.60
CA ALA A 106 13.82 6.92 -7.10
C ALA A 106 13.28 7.82 -5.97
N ILE A 107 13.34 9.12 -6.18
CA ILE A 107 12.72 10.12 -5.30
C ILE A 107 11.37 10.48 -5.89
N ASN A 108 10.32 9.82 -5.40
CA ASN A 108 8.97 10.04 -5.88
C ASN A 108 8.33 11.29 -5.26
N LYS A 109 7.23 11.75 -5.87
CA LYS A 109 6.58 13.03 -5.56
C LYS A 109 7.52 14.21 -5.73
N PHE A 110 8.28 14.19 -6.81
CA PHE A 110 9.33 15.18 -7.08
C PHE A 110 8.82 16.59 -7.30
N ASP A 111 7.50 16.75 -7.48
CA ASP A 111 6.77 18.02 -7.49
C ASP A 111 6.67 18.70 -6.11
N LYS A 112 7.07 18.02 -5.04
CA LYS A 112 7.03 18.58 -3.69
C LYS A 112 8.22 19.49 -3.40
N ARG A 113 7.97 20.44 -2.50
CA ARG A 113 9.02 21.34 -2.01
C ARG A 113 10.16 20.55 -1.36
N GLY A 114 11.40 20.92 -1.67
CA GLY A 114 12.60 20.27 -1.13
C GLY A 114 13.09 19.06 -1.94
N SER A 115 12.41 18.68 -3.02
CA SER A 115 12.80 17.51 -3.82
C SER A 115 14.15 17.67 -4.51
N LEU A 116 14.51 18.89 -4.97
CA LEU A 116 15.82 19.16 -5.54
C LEU A 116 16.95 19.05 -4.50
N ASP A 117 16.71 19.52 -3.29
CA ASP A 117 17.67 19.35 -2.19
C ASP A 117 17.82 17.88 -1.83
N ALA A 118 16.70 17.14 -1.78
CA ALA A 118 16.70 15.70 -1.57
C ALA A 118 17.50 14.95 -2.65
N LEU A 119 17.32 15.29 -3.91
CA LEU A 119 18.06 14.69 -5.03
C LEU A 119 19.57 14.88 -4.82
N ARG A 120 20.00 16.08 -4.52
CA ARG A 120 21.41 16.41 -4.27
C ARG A 120 21.97 15.64 -3.06
N ASP A 121 21.22 15.61 -1.97
CA ASP A 121 21.68 14.99 -0.73
C ASP A 121 21.73 13.45 -0.85
N VAL A 122 20.73 12.84 -1.48
CA VAL A 122 20.69 11.39 -1.75
C VAL A 122 21.78 11.00 -2.74
N SER A 123 21.98 11.75 -3.83
CA SER A 123 23.07 11.51 -4.79
C SER A 123 24.44 11.57 -4.13
N LYS A 124 24.64 12.53 -3.22
CA LYS A 124 25.88 12.65 -2.45
C LYS A 124 26.07 11.47 -1.49
N GLN A 125 25.01 11.02 -0.85
CA GLN A 125 25.07 9.87 0.05
C GLN A 125 25.33 8.57 -0.72
N TRP A 126 24.62 8.35 -1.83
CA TRP A 126 24.82 7.19 -2.71
C TRP A 126 26.29 7.11 -3.20
N ARG A 127 26.84 8.24 -3.64
CA ARG A 127 28.25 8.33 -4.07
C ARG A 127 29.23 7.94 -2.97
N ARG A 128 28.94 8.30 -1.71
CA ARG A 128 29.76 7.92 -0.56
C ARG A 128 29.67 6.42 -0.27
N ASN A 129 28.45 5.89 -0.25
CA ASN A 129 28.20 4.49 0.08
C ASN A 129 28.86 3.54 -0.93
N HIS A 130 28.81 3.91 -2.21
CA HIS A 130 29.37 3.12 -3.31
C HIS A 130 30.83 3.48 -3.65
N ASN A 131 31.49 4.35 -2.90
CA ASN A 131 32.85 4.86 -3.18
C ASN A 131 33.01 5.41 -4.61
N ALA A 132 31.94 5.93 -5.20
CA ALA A 132 31.84 6.33 -6.60
C ALA A 132 32.17 7.83 -6.79
N PHE A 133 33.29 8.31 -6.23
CA PHE A 133 33.66 9.72 -6.24
C PHE A 133 34.06 10.25 -7.62
N SER A 134 34.41 9.37 -8.55
CA SER A 134 34.80 9.71 -9.93
C SER A 134 33.61 9.75 -10.89
N VAL A 135 32.44 9.28 -10.48
CA VAL A 135 31.23 9.24 -11.31
C VAL A 135 30.66 10.64 -11.48
N ALA A 136 30.34 11.03 -12.71
CA ALA A 136 29.71 12.30 -13.02
C ALA A 136 28.32 12.42 -12.36
N GLU A 137 27.85 13.63 -12.12
CA GLU A 137 26.62 13.85 -11.35
C GLU A 137 25.36 13.34 -12.08
N ASP A 138 25.38 13.39 -13.40
CA ASP A 138 24.32 12.90 -14.29
C ASP A 138 24.30 11.37 -14.49
N GLU A 139 25.40 10.70 -14.13
CA GLU A 139 25.54 9.22 -14.18
C GLU A 139 25.16 8.54 -12.87
N ILE A 140 24.89 9.31 -11.79
CA ILE A 140 24.45 8.75 -10.51
C ILE A 140 23.03 8.19 -10.67
N PRO A 141 22.76 6.92 -10.29
CA PRO A 141 21.46 6.29 -10.51
C PRO A 141 20.41 6.72 -9.47
N VAL A 142 20.20 8.03 -9.35
CA VAL A 142 19.20 8.65 -8.47
C VAL A 142 18.30 9.54 -9.32
N TYR A 143 17.01 9.21 -9.38
CA TYR A 143 16.06 9.85 -10.29
C TYR A 143 14.89 10.47 -9.53
N GLY A 144 14.55 11.71 -9.87
CA GLY A 144 13.32 12.36 -9.41
C GLY A 144 12.14 11.92 -10.28
N THR A 145 11.03 11.49 -9.67
CA THR A 145 9.86 10.95 -10.37
C THR A 145 8.55 11.50 -9.84
N ILE A 146 7.55 11.63 -10.71
CA ILE A 146 6.20 12.01 -10.33
C ILE A 146 5.23 10.93 -10.81
N ALA A 147 5.15 9.83 -10.06
CA ALA A 147 4.34 8.67 -10.42
C ALA A 147 2.83 8.95 -10.56
N SER A 148 2.34 10.09 -10.07
CA SER A 148 0.96 10.54 -10.24
C SER A 148 0.70 11.24 -11.57
N GLN A 149 1.74 11.54 -12.36
CA GLN A 149 1.62 12.16 -13.68
C GLN A 149 1.78 11.10 -14.77
N PHE A 150 0.93 11.19 -15.78
CA PHE A 150 1.09 10.39 -16.99
C PHE A 150 2.26 10.94 -17.81
N ASN A 151 3.07 10.06 -18.36
CA ASN A 151 4.22 10.40 -19.20
C ASN A 151 5.23 11.36 -18.53
N ASP A 152 5.45 11.19 -17.21
CA ASP A 152 6.47 11.98 -16.49
C ASP A 152 7.87 11.69 -17.03
N PRO A 153 8.66 12.72 -17.43
CA PRO A 153 10.00 12.51 -17.95
C PRO A 153 10.93 11.76 -16.99
N GLY A 154 10.80 12.01 -15.69
CA GLY A 154 11.56 11.32 -14.65
C GLY A 154 11.21 9.84 -14.56
N MET A 155 9.92 9.48 -14.66
CA MET A 155 9.47 8.09 -14.74
C MET A 155 9.95 7.40 -16.00
N ASN A 156 9.92 8.08 -17.15
CA ASN A 156 10.40 7.53 -18.40
C ASN A 156 11.92 7.29 -18.37
N ARG A 157 12.68 8.21 -17.77
CA ARG A 157 14.11 8.04 -17.55
C ARG A 157 14.38 6.86 -16.62
N LEU A 158 13.71 6.82 -15.46
CA LEU A 158 13.84 5.71 -14.51
C LEU A 158 13.54 4.35 -15.17
N TYR A 159 12.46 4.25 -15.93
CA TYR A 159 12.13 3.03 -16.67
C TYR A 159 13.26 2.59 -17.61
N ARG A 160 13.81 3.53 -18.39
CA ARG A 160 14.91 3.24 -19.32
C ARG A 160 16.13 2.70 -18.58
N GLU A 161 16.53 3.36 -17.51
CA GLU A 161 17.69 2.96 -16.71
C GLU A 161 17.49 1.61 -16.02
N ILE A 162 16.30 1.32 -15.53
CA ILE A 162 15.97 -0.01 -15.00
C ILE A 162 16.12 -1.08 -16.07
N MET A 163 15.60 -0.85 -17.28
CA MET A 163 15.68 -1.83 -18.36
C MET A 163 17.12 -2.06 -18.82
N ILE A 164 17.93 -1.02 -18.88
CA ILE A 164 19.37 -1.11 -19.19
C ILE A 164 20.08 -1.92 -18.09
N ALA A 165 19.89 -1.55 -16.84
CA ALA A 165 20.54 -2.21 -15.70
C ALA A 165 20.15 -3.70 -15.59
N ILE A 166 18.89 -4.06 -15.86
CA ILE A 166 18.46 -5.46 -15.92
C ILE A 166 19.20 -6.19 -17.05
N SER A 167 19.24 -5.60 -18.25
CA SER A 167 19.91 -6.23 -19.40
C SER A 167 21.41 -6.44 -19.16
N GLU A 168 22.06 -5.51 -18.49
CA GLU A 168 23.50 -5.60 -18.15
C GLU A 168 23.80 -6.65 -17.08
N LYS A 169 22.89 -6.80 -16.10
CA LYS A 169 23.09 -7.72 -14.97
C LYS A 169 22.67 -9.17 -15.26
N THR A 170 21.69 -9.37 -16.14
CA THR A 170 21.02 -10.68 -16.26
C THR A 170 21.06 -11.28 -17.65
N ASP A 171 21.68 -10.66 -18.62
CA ASP A 171 21.64 -11.05 -20.05
C ASP A 171 20.21 -11.21 -20.61
N ALA A 172 19.20 -10.71 -19.89
CA ALA A 172 17.81 -10.78 -20.33
C ALA A 172 17.60 -9.93 -21.60
N PRO A 173 16.88 -10.42 -22.62
CA PRO A 173 16.67 -9.68 -23.87
C PRO A 173 15.62 -8.56 -23.71
N LEU A 174 15.62 -7.91 -22.57
CA LEU A 174 14.70 -6.82 -22.26
C LEU A 174 15.29 -5.51 -22.78
N LYS A 175 14.65 -4.94 -23.77
CA LYS A 175 15.04 -3.63 -24.31
C LYS A 175 14.01 -2.58 -23.92
N PRO A 176 14.46 -1.37 -23.56
CA PRO A 176 13.51 -0.28 -23.33
C PRO A 176 12.72 -0.03 -24.61
N HIS A 177 11.40 -0.05 -24.51
CA HIS A 177 10.53 0.41 -25.58
C HIS A 177 10.61 1.93 -25.61
N THR A 178 11.47 2.45 -26.47
CA THR A 178 11.68 3.88 -26.55
C THR A 178 11.01 4.46 -27.75
N ALA A 179 10.12 5.34 -27.49
CA ALA A 179 10.06 6.61 -28.18
C ALA A 179 9.35 7.59 -27.25
N ALA A 180 9.92 7.88 -26.13
CA ALA A 180 9.55 9.10 -25.45
C ALA A 180 10.66 10.10 -25.75
N GLU A 181 10.52 10.80 -26.85
CA GLU A 181 11.05 12.14 -26.96
C GLU A 181 10.66 12.91 -25.71
N GLU A 182 11.50 13.81 -25.25
CA GLU A 182 11.27 14.69 -24.10
C GLU A 182 10.07 15.63 -24.38
N GLU A 183 8.89 15.06 -24.57
CA GLU A 183 7.66 15.84 -24.62
C GLU A 183 7.35 16.32 -23.21
N GLU A 184 7.16 17.64 -23.08
CA GLU A 184 6.73 18.24 -21.84
C GLU A 184 5.50 17.50 -21.30
N SER A 185 5.63 16.96 -20.09
CA SER A 185 4.60 16.21 -19.44
C SER A 185 3.36 17.08 -19.23
N GLU A 186 2.33 16.87 -20.01
CA GLU A 186 1.01 17.39 -19.68
C GLU A 186 0.52 16.73 -18.40
N LYS A 187 0.04 17.54 -17.46
CA LYS A 187 -0.46 17.08 -16.15
C LYS A 187 -1.77 16.30 -16.29
N GLN A 188 -1.67 15.08 -16.84
CA GLN A 188 -2.78 14.14 -16.88
C GLN A 188 -2.75 13.27 -15.63
N TRP A 189 -3.83 13.34 -14.85
CA TRP A 189 -3.97 12.53 -13.65
C TRP A 189 -4.18 11.06 -14.03
N ILE A 190 -3.31 10.16 -13.56
CA ILE A 190 -3.48 8.70 -13.74
C ILE A 190 -4.78 8.24 -13.08
N ILE A 191 -5.14 8.86 -11.95
CA ILE A 191 -6.43 8.66 -11.29
C ILE A 191 -7.21 9.97 -11.47
N PRO A 192 -8.32 9.96 -12.20
CA PRO A 192 -9.16 11.14 -12.33
C PRO A 192 -9.52 11.71 -10.94
N PRO A 193 -9.53 13.05 -10.76
CA PRO A 193 -9.86 13.68 -9.49
C PRO A 193 -11.17 13.17 -8.87
N GLU A 194 -12.14 12.81 -9.71
CA GLU A 194 -13.42 12.23 -9.35
C GLU A 194 -13.30 10.87 -8.67
N LYS A 195 -12.22 10.11 -8.95
CA LYS A 195 -12.00 8.75 -8.41
C LYS A 195 -11.00 8.70 -7.26
N VAL A 196 -10.42 9.82 -6.87
CA VAL A 196 -9.42 9.86 -5.77
C VAL A 196 -9.99 9.33 -4.46
N ARG A 197 -11.29 9.53 -4.23
CA ARG A 197 -11.99 9.06 -3.02
C ARG A 197 -12.74 7.74 -3.19
N TYR A 198 -12.68 7.10 -4.34
CA TYR A 198 -13.48 5.92 -4.67
C TYR A 198 -13.45 4.81 -3.59
N LEU A 199 -12.27 4.50 -3.05
CA LEU A 199 -12.15 3.50 -1.98
C LEU A 199 -12.73 4.00 -0.64
N ALA A 200 -12.60 5.29 -0.35
CA ALA A 200 -13.20 5.87 0.85
C ALA A 200 -14.74 5.86 0.75
N GLU A 201 -15.28 6.15 -0.40
CA GLU A 201 -16.73 6.11 -0.68
C GLU A 201 -17.31 4.70 -0.56
N ILE A 202 -16.57 3.67 -1.01
CA ILE A 202 -16.97 2.27 -0.81
C ILE A 202 -17.01 1.94 0.69
N VAL A 203 -16.00 2.35 1.46
CA VAL A 203 -15.94 2.10 2.90
C VAL A 203 -17.08 2.83 3.62
N GLU A 204 -17.27 4.12 3.32
CA GLU A 204 -18.33 4.94 3.90
C GLU A 204 -19.72 4.35 3.60
N THR A 205 -19.91 3.86 2.36
CA THR A 205 -21.17 3.21 1.95
C THR A 205 -21.39 1.92 2.72
N ASN A 206 -20.38 1.05 2.83
CA ASN A 206 -20.49 -0.19 3.59
C ASN A 206 -20.77 0.06 5.08
N GLU A 207 -20.08 1.01 5.70
CA GLU A 207 -20.35 1.38 7.09
C GLU A 207 -21.75 1.96 7.29
N SER A 208 -22.26 2.70 6.30
CA SER A 208 -23.63 3.21 6.32
C SER A 208 -24.65 2.07 6.25
N VAL A 209 -24.46 1.13 5.34
CA VAL A 209 -25.32 -0.08 5.22
C VAL A 209 -25.27 -0.89 6.50
N ASP A 210 -24.10 -1.14 7.06
CA ASP A 210 -23.93 -1.89 8.32
C ASP A 210 -24.66 -1.21 9.48
N ARG A 211 -24.58 0.11 9.59
CA ARG A 211 -25.32 0.87 10.60
C ARG A 211 -26.83 0.72 10.41
N GLN A 212 -27.31 0.82 9.19
CA GLN A 212 -28.73 0.66 8.87
C GLN A 212 -29.22 -0.75 9.20
N VAL A 213 -28.47 -1.78 8.83
CA VAL A 213 -28.78 -3.18 9.14
C VAL A 213 -28.87 -3.40 10.65
N ARG A 214 -27.91 -2.88 11.43
CA ARG A 214 -27.94 -2.99 12.91
C ARG A 214 -29.16 -2.28 13.50
N GLN A 215 -29.51 -1.09 13.02
CA GLN A 215 -30.69 -0.37 13.47
C GLN A 215 -31.97 -1.15 13.16
N GLN A 216 -32.12 -1.65 11.94
CA GLN A 216 -33.28 -2.45 11.54
C GLN A 216 -33.39 -3.76 12.35
N ALA A 217 -32.27 -4.43 12.59
CA ALA A 217 -32.26 -5.63 13.41
C ALA A 217 -32.67 -5.35 14.87
N GLN A 218 -32.22 -4.22 15.45
CA GLN A 218 -32.66 -3.81 16.79
C GLN A 218 -34.14 -3.51 16.84
N LEU A 219 -34.66 -2.79 15.83
CA LEU A 219 -36.09 -2.48 15.73
C LEU A 219 -36.92 -3.75 15.61
N ALA A 220 -36.53 -4.68 14.74
CA ALA A 220 -37.20 -5.96 14.59
C ALA A 220 -37.21 -6.78 15.88
N ARG A 221 -36.08 -6.83 16.61
CA ARG A 221 -36.01 -7.49 17.94
C ARG A 221 -36.98 -6.85 18.92
N ARG A 222 -37.03 -5.53 18.97
CA ARG A 222 -37.92 -4.79 19.86
C ARG A 222 -39.39 -5.05 19.55
N MET A 223 -39.75 -5.04 18.26
CA MET A 223 -41.10 -5.39 17.80
C MET A 223 -41.48 -6.83 18.20
N ASN A 224 -40.57 -7.79 18.00
CA ASN A 224 -40.80 -9.19 18.37
C ASN A 224 -40.98 -9.37 19.90
N GLN A 225 -40.18 -8.66 20.70
CA GLN A 225 -40.33 -8.66 22.17
C GLN A 225 -41.67 -8.10 22.61
N LEU A 226 -42.09 -6.94 22.04
CA LEU A 226 -43.38 -6.34 22.33
C LEU A 226 -44.55 -7.25 21.92
N ARG A 227 -44.45 -7.87 20.73
CA ARG A 227 -45.43 -8.84 20.26
C ARG A 227 -45.55 -10.02 21.24
N GLY A 228 -44.44 -10.62 21.62
CA GLY A 228 -44.40 -11.73 22.58
C GLY A 228 -45.00 -11.33 23.94
N THR A 229 -44.71 -10.12 24.39
CA THR A 229 -45.33 -9.57 25.65
C THR A 229 -46.84 -9.42 25.51
N ILE A 230 -47.31 -8.85 24.40
CA ILE A 230 -48.76 -8.70 24.14
C ILE A 230 -49.46 -10.06 24.06
N GLU A 231 -48.86 -11.04 23.36
CA GLU A 231 -49.41 -12.39 23.27
C GLU A 231 -49.48 -13.08 24.65
N THR A 232 -48.45 -12.92 25.49
CA THR A 232 -48.40 -13.43 26.85
C THR A 232 -49.47 -12.77 27.72
N LEU A 233 -49.60 -11.44 27.65
CA LEU A 233 -50.65 -10.70 28.41
C LEU A 233 -52.05 -11.12 27.97
N ARG A 234 -52.31 -11.26 26.67
CA ARG A 234 -53.62 -11.71 26.13
C ARG A 234 -53.97 -13.11 26.60
N ALA A 235 -53.00 -14.03 26.65
CA ALA A 235 -53.18 -15.41 27.10
C ALA A 235 -53.50 -15.47 28.63
N ASN A 236 -53.07 -14.46 29.39
CA ASN A 236 -53.24 -14.41 30.83
C ASN A 236 -54.40 -13.51 31.30
N VAL A 237 -54.97 -12.70 30.40
CA VAL A 237 -56.12 -11.77 30.73
C VAL A 237 -57.40 -12.53 31.18
N GLY A 238 -57.42 -13.84 31.24
CA GLY A 238 -58.54 -14.60 31.83
C GLY A 238 -58.18 -15.38 33.10
N LYS A 239 -56.92 -15.33 33.54
CA LYS A 239 -56.44 -16.25 34.58
C LYS A 239 -55.82 -15.60 35.84
N THR A 240 -55.47 -14.33 35.83
CA THR A 240 -54.79 -13.75 36.99
C THR A 240 -55.11 -12.27 37.13
N ARG A 241 -55.63 -11.88 38.31
CA ARG A 241 -55.66 -10.50 38.77
C ARG A 241 -54.20 -10.11 39.03
N LEU A 242 -53.64 -9.27 38.17
CA LEU A 242 -52.29 -8.73 38.36
C LEU A 242 -52.34 -7.81 39.58
N ASP A 243 -51.75 -8.24 40.69
CA ASP A 243 -51.36 -7.31 41.76
C ASP A 243 -50.18 -6.49 41.22
N ILE A 244 -50.49 -5.27 40.83
CA ILE A 244 -49.46 -4.30 40.43
C ILE A 244 -48.73 -3.92 41.73
N VAL A 245 -47.57 -4.51 41.97
CA VAL A 245 -46.63 -4.05 42.99
C VAL A 245 -46.01 -2.77 42.43
N GLU A 246 -46.44 -1.64 43.00
CA GLU A 246 -45.76 -0.37 42.75
C GLU A 246 -44.31 -0.49 43.20
N PRO A 247 -43.34 -0.02 42.43
CA PRO A 247 -41.95 -0.01 42.87
C PRO A 247 -41.83 0.90 44.07
N THR A 248 -41.50 0.33 45.22
CA THR A 248 -41.13 1.08 46.42
C THR A 248 -39.87 1.88 46.10
N GLU A 249 -40.00 3.21 46.14
CA GLU A 249 -38.84 4.10 46.17
C GLU A 249 -38.03 3.81 47.44
N THR A 250 -37.00 2.99 47.32
CA THR A 250 -35.96 2.94 48.34
C THR A 250 -34.98 4.05 48.06
N GLY A 251 -35.24 5.20 48.69
CA GLY A 251 -34.22 6.20 48.88
C GLY A 251 -33.16 5.66 49.83
N ASP A 252 -31.97 5.48 49.35
CA ASP A 252 -30.78 5.44 50.19
C ASP A 252 -29.76 6.45 49.69
N THR A 253 -29.81 7.58 50.36
CA THR A 253 -28.74 8.56 50.47
C THR A 253 -27.59 7.90 51.24
N VAL A 254 -26.47 7.67 50.57
CA VAL A 254 -25.21 7.42 51.27
C VAL A 254 -24.27 8.59 51.01
N LYS A 255 -23.78 9.12 52.13
CA LYS A 255 -22.85 10.25 52.33
C LYS A 255 -21.50 10.05 51.64
#